data_43f5ef15f964eb64d92a3f691e2ef92b
#
_entry.id   43f5ef15f964eb64d92a3f691e2ef92b
#
_cell.length_a   1.000
_cell.length_b   1.000
_cell.length_c   1.000
_cell.angle_alpha   90.00
_cell.angle_beta   90.00
_cell.angle_gamma   90.00
#
_symmetry.space_group_name_H-M   'P 1'
#
loop_
_entity.id
_entity.type
_entity.pdbx_description
1 polymer ?
#
loop_
_entity_poly.entity_id
_entity_poly.type
_entity_poly.pdbx_seq_one_letter_code
_entity_poly.pdbx_strand_id
1 'polypeptide(L)'
;MAVSEFVTLTLQVNNSGVSQLGFGTPLYVSYNATFPEQVRTYSQYADVLADFAAGTPEAVVANAVFAQAPHPVAFKIGRASNKPTMQYTIGAIAVNNNYTYNIQVDGPGITSTLAAYTSDGSATTQKIHNGLVTALNAVVGKNYTAAFAALTYADHTFTADSTTDDLTIATHGLNTGDGPLRVTNSGGGLPAGLSPGVDYYVIKVDASTIQLATSLANALAGTHIDLTSNGTGTNTLIHQTGQLSPILPFLVTGNSAGNWFSLETKGNAKILSNKQTHTDPGIATDLATIALADTDWYWLLTHYNSSAMVLATAAWVETQTKAYIISVIDTDAVNTAAGNGDTLDSLNTLGYKRTDGKYHPSPQQAFAAASTGRIAPLQPGKWTEAFKTLVGVAPVTLDATQRTNLRARRSGTYTTEKGRSITWDGKVFNTTYGYLDIVVGTDWLSDQIVSAAFGALVSLDKVAYTDEDIDFIAGAVRGVLHDAVSDAHNLLDRGDLTDPTNLPPAIAFPKVADISPGTRALRNLPNGTVSGRLTGAVQSINFIATLTF
;
A
#
# COMPACT_ATOMS: atom_id res chain seq x y z
N MET A 1 10.87 -63.04 20.65
CA MET A 1 11.59 -62.15 19.66
C MET A 1 10.71 -60.95 19.38
N ALA A 2 11.22 -59.77 19.59
CA ALA A 2 10.48 -58.54 19.29
C ALA A 2 10.40 -58.37 17.77
N VAL A 3 9.26 -57.95 17.23
CA VAL A 3 9.04 -57.73 15.80
C VAL A 3 10.07 -56.75 15.22
N SER A 4 10.65 -55.89 16.00
CA SER A 4 11.76 -54.95 15.68
C SER A 4 13.08 -55.64 15.26
N GLU A 5 13.25 -56.95 15.51
CA GLU A 5 14.41 -57.70 15.02
C GLU A 5 14.28 -58.07 13.54
N PHE A 6 13.08 -58.01 12.96
CA PHE A 6 12.78 -58.43 11.59
C PHE A 6 12.38 -57.26 10.67
N VAL A 7 12.00 -56.12 11.27
CA VAL A 7 11.64 -54.92 10.50
C VAL A 7 12.22 -53.70 11.15
N THR A 8 13.23 -53.09 10.54
CA THR A 8 13.79 -51.80 10.95
C THR A 8 13.31 -50.74 9.95
N LEU A 9 12.46 -49.83 10.42
CA LEU A 9 12.11 -48.63 9.64
C LEU A 9 13.11 -47.55 9.94
N THR A 10 13.98 -47.24 9.00
CA THR A 10 14.80 -46.03 9.05
C THR A 10 14.08 -44.94 8.25
N LEU A 11 13.46 -43.99 8.94
CA LEU A 11 12.87 -42.85 8.29
C LEU A 11 14.01 -41.88 7.95
N GLN A 12 14.45 -41.88 6.71
CA GLN A 12 15.27 -40.81 6.17
C GLN A 12 14.33 -39.74 5.61
N VAL A 13 14.16 -38.63 6.34
CA VAL A 13 13.59 -37.42 5.77
C VAL A 13 14.69 -36.81 4.91
N ASN A 14 14.76 -37.21 3.65
CA ASN A 14 15.53 -36.50 2.65
C ASN A 14 14.79 -35.17 2.40
N ASN A 15 15.22 -34.14 3.11
CA ASN A 15 14.91 -32.78 2.72
C ASN A 15 15.77 -32.49 1.48
N SER A 16 15.40 -33.03 0.33
CA SER A 16 15.97 -32.68 -0.96
C SER A 16 15.62 -31.21 -1.17
N GLY A 17 16.66 -30.34 -1.19
CA GLY A 17 16.55 -28.90 -1.13
C GLY A 17 15.89 -28.23 -2.32
N VAL A 18 14.64 -28.58 -2.58
CA VAL A 18 13.75 -27.77 -3.43
C VAL A 18 13.25 -26.64 -2.56
N SER A 19 13.62 -25.41 -2.90
CA SER A 19 13.15 -24.22 -2.20
C SER A 19 11.63 -24.09 -2.37
N GLN A 20 10.91 -24.12 -1.27
CA GLN A 20 9.47 -23.86 -1.24
C GLN A 20 9.19 -22.38 -1.00
N LEU A 21 8.05 -21.87 -1.49
CA LEU A 21 7.60 -20.52 -1.18
C LEU A 21 7.34 -20.37 0.32
N GLY A 22 7.74 -19.24 0.89
CA GLY A 22 7.58 -18.94 2.32
C GLY A 22 6.16 -18.55 2.71
N PHE A 23 5.16 -19.44 2.48
CA PHE A 23 3.74 -19.17 2.74
C PHE A 23 3.42 -18.71 4.16
N GLY A 24 4.22 -19.10 5.13
CA GLY A 24 4.08 -18.70 6.53
C GLY A 24 4.79 -17.40 6.90
N THR A 25 5.51 -16.76 5.98
CA THR A 25 6.43 -15.66 6.28
C THR A 25 5.93 -14.33 5.73
N PRO A 26 5.53 -13.36 6.58
CA PRO A 26 5.27 -11.99 6.17
C PRO A 26 6.57 -11.19 6.00
N LEU A 27 6.56 -10.27 5.02
CA LEU A 27 7.58 -9.27 4.81
C LEU A 27 6.96 -7.88 4.87
N TYR A 28 7.59 -6.99 5.60
CA TYR A 28 7.24 -5.57 5.69
C TYR A 28 8.30 -4.71 5.03
N VAL A 29 7.90 -3.78 4.15
CA VAL A 29 8.82 -2.85 3.49
C VAL A 29 8.98 -1.61 4.35
N SER A 30 10.23 -1.31 4.73
CA SER A 30 10.61 -0.16 5.54
C SER A 30 11.60 0.76 4.83
N TYR A 31 11.45 2.06 5.05
CA TYR A 31 12.43 3.07 4.65
C TYR A 31 13.52 3.29 5.69
N ASN A 32 13.52 2.55 6.78
CA ASN A 32 14.52 2.64 7.84
C ASN A 32 15.80 1.90 7.44
N ALA A 33 16.94 2.56 7.52
CA ALA A 33 18.26 2.02 7.18
C ALA A 33 19.06 1.59 8.41
N THR A 34 18.42 1.08 9.48
CA THR A 34 19.10 0.70 10.72
C THR A 34 20.09 -0.44 10.53
N PHE A 35 19.85 -1.33 9.55
CA PHE A 35 20.69 -2.48 9.26
C PHE A 35 21.23 -2.45 7.82
N PRO A 36 22.44 -3.01 7.57
CA PRO A 36 23.09 -2.94 6.26
C PRO A 36 22.52 -3.92 5.22
N GLU A 37 21.99 -5.06 5.63
CA GLU A 37 21.42 -6.06 4.71
C GLU A 37 20.13 -5.58 4.06
N GLN A 38 19.79 -6.14 2.90
CA GLN A 38 18.58 -5.79 2.18
C GLN A 38 17.31 -6.31 2.86
N VAL A 39 17.40 -7.48 3.52
CA VAL A 39 16.30 -8.12 4.26
C VAL A 39 16.84 -8.66 5.57
N ARG A 40 16.13 -8.37 6.67
CA ARG A 40 16.41 -8.94 7.99
C ARG A 40 15.24 -9.77 8.47
N THR A 41 15.54 -10.95 9.02
CA THR A 41 14.55 -11.89 9.57
C THR A 41 14.51 -11.79 11.09
N TYR A 42 13.32 -11.80 11.65
CA TYR A 42 13.05 -11.76 13.08
C TYR A 42 12.18 -12.95 13.47
N SER A 43 12.44 -13.55 14.62
CA SER A 43 11.69 -14.70 15.14
C SER A 43 10.68 -14.33 16.22
N GLN A 44 10.78 -13.15 16.79
CA GLN A 44 9.92 -12.63 17.84
C GLN A 44 9.93 -11.08 17.88
N TYR A 45 8.91 -10.51 18.52
CA TYR A 45 8.79 -9.05 18.64
C TYR A 45 9.98 -8.40 19.38
N ALA A 46 10.52 -9.07 20.40
CA ALA A 46 11.66 -8.54 21.15
C ALA A 46 12.91 -8.32 20.28
N ASP A 47 13.12 -9.15 19.26
CA ASP A 47 14.25 -9.00 18.34
C ASP A 47 14.08 -7.75 17.45
N VAL A 48 12.84 -7.43 17.09
CA VAL A 48 12.53 -6.20 16.34
C VAL A 48 12.80 -4.95 17.19
N LEU A 49 12.49 -4.99 18.48
CA LEU A 49 12.77 -3.87 19.39
C LEU A 49 14.26 -3.60 19.62
N ALA A 50 15.14 -4.54 19.29
CA ALA A 50 16.58 -4.31 19.32
C ALA A 50 17.04 -3.36 18.20
N ASP A 51 16.35 -3.36 17.07
CA ASP A 51 16.67 -2.53 15.89
C ASP A 51 15.79 -1.29 15.79
N PHE A 52 14.54 -1.36 16.26
CA PHE A 52 13.52 -0.32 16.08
C PHE A 52 12.88 0.02 17.43
N ALA A 53 12.88 1.28 17.79
CA ALA A 53 12.25 1.73 19.02
C ALA A 53 10.74 1.42 19.03
N ALA A 54 10.19 1.17 20.21
CA ALA A 54 8.75 0.99 20.40
C ALA A 54 7.98 2.21 19.86
N GLY A 55 6.89 1.96 19.12
CA GLY A 55 6.08 3.01 18.49
C GLY A 55 6.53 3.39 17.07
N THR A 56 7.67 2.89 16.59
CA THR A 56 8.02 3.02 15.17
C THR A 56 7.08 2.15 14.32
N PRO A 57 6.84 2.49 13.06
CA PRO A 57 5.98 1.69 12.18
C PRO A 57 6.39 0.21 12.11
N GLU A 58 7.70 -0.05 12.06
CA GLU A 58 8.26 -1.41 12.06
C GLU A 58 7.89 -2.18 13.33
N ALA A 59 8.08 -1.55 14.48
CA ALA A 59 7.74 -2.15 15.78
C ALA A 59 6.22 -2.34 15.94
N VAL A 60 5.40 -1.39 15.49
CA VAL A 60 3.93 -1.48 15.52
C VAL A 60 3.43 -2.63 14.66
N VAL A 61 3.93 -2.75 13.41
CA VAL A 61 3.57 -3.82 12.49
C VAL A 61 4.04 -5.17 13.00
N ALA A 62 5.29 -5.28 13.46
CA ALA A 62 5.82 -6.52 14.02
C ALA A 62 5.04 -6.97 15.28
N ASN A 63 4.69 -6.03 16.18
CA ASN A 63 3.84 -6.33 17.33
C ASN A 63 2.47 -6.87 16.89
N ALA A 64 1.85 -6.23 15.90
CA ALA A 64 0.56 -6.67 15.38
C ALA A 64 0.62 -8.09 14.78
N VAL A 65 1.72 -8.45 14.12
CA VAL A 65 1.94 -9.80 13.57
C VAL A 65 2.18 -10.82 14.69
N PHE A 66 3.13 -10.56 15.58
CA PHE A 66 3.54 -11.54 16.61
C PHE A 66 2.55 -11.67 17.78
N ALA A 67 1.67 -10.69 18.00
CA ALA A 67 0.63 -10.75 19.02
C ALA A 67 -0.50 -11.74 18.71
N GLN A 68 -0.59 -12.25 17.50
CA GLN A 68 -1.66 -13.18 17.12
C GLN A 68 -1.42 -14.60 17.65
N ALA A 69 -2.47 -15.40 17.73
CA ALA A 69 -2.41 -16.80 18.15
C ALA A 69 -3.24 -17.69 17.18
N PRO A 70 -2.58 -18.54 16.37
CA PRO A 70 -1.13 -18.64 16.18
C PRO A 70 -0.55 -17.42 15.45
N HIS A 71 0.77 -17.25 15.50
CA HIS A 71 1.51 -16.24 14.77
C HIS A 71 2.62 -16.88 13.90
N PRO A 72 3.14 -16.18 12.87
CA PRO A 72 4.25 -16.67 12.08
C PRO A 72 5.51 -16.95 12.92
N VAL A 73 6.26 -17.97 12.54
CA VAL A 73 7.57 -18.29 13.17
C VAL A 73 8.67 -17.33 12.74
N ALA A 74 8.47 -16.62 11.61
CA ALA A 74 9.39 -15.62 11.10
C ALA A 74 8.61 -14.42 10.54
N PHE A 75 9.18 -13.24 10.72
CA PHE A 75 8.75 -11.99 10.14
C PHE A 75 9.96 -11.30 9.53
N LYS A 76 9.84 -10.79 8.32
CA LYS A 76 10.94 -10.15 7.60
C LYS A 76 10.69 -8.65 7.42
N ILE A 77 11.77 -7.87 7.50
CA ILE A 77 11.74 -6.45 7.13
C ILE A 77 12.70 -6.26 5.96
N GLY A 78 12.13 -5.82 4.83
CA GLY A 78 12.86 -5.46 3.63
C GLY A 78 13.12 -3.96 3.58
N ARG A 79 14.35 -3.57 3.25
CA ARG A 79 14.78 -2.18 3.22
C ARG A 79 14.52 -1.54 1.86
N ALA A 80 13.66 -0.50 1.83
CA ALA A 80 13.53 0.38 0.68
C ALA A 80 14.72 1.36 0.61
N SER A 81 15.12 1.75 -0.59
CA SER A 81 16.25 2.66 -0.84
C SER A 81 15.82 4.05 -1.31
N ASN A 82 14.60 4.19 -1.80
CA ASN A 82 14.10 5.46 -2.29
C ASN A 82 13.50 6.32 -1.17
N LYS A 83 13.62 7.62 -1.30
CA LYS A 83 13.05 8.55 -0.33
C LYS A 83 11.58 8.82 -0.62
N PRO A 84 10.68 8.72 0.38
CA PRO A 84 9.26 8.95 0.18
C PRO A 84 8.95 10.43 0.02
N THR A 85 7.88 10.73 -0.71
CA THR A 85 7.26 12.06 -0.78
C THR A 85 5.79 11.94 -0.43
N MET A 86 5.33 12.76 0.50
CA MET A 86 3.93 12.86 0.91
C MET A 86 3.36 14.20 0.48
N GLN A 87 2.13 14.19 -0.05
CA GLN A 87 1.43 15.39 -0.45
C GLN A 87 0.20 15.59 0.43
N TYR A 88 0.06 16.78 0.97
CA TYR A 88 -1.07 17.16 1.82
C TYR A 88 -1.91 18.22 1.16
N THR A 89 -3.23 18.05 1.28
CA THR A 89 -4.23 19.01 0.80
C THR A 89 -5.20 19.31 1.94
N ILE A 90 -5.68 20.53 2.05
CA ILE A 90 -6.74 20.88 2.98
C ILE A 90 -8.10 20.57 2.35
N GLY A 91 -8.90 19.73 2.98
CA GLY A 91 -10.22 19.33 2.48
C GLY A 91 -11.30 20.39 2.69
N ALA A 92 -11.39 20.92 3.91
CA ALA A 92 -12.34 21.97 4.26
C ALA A 92 -11.71 22.97 5.21
N ILE A 93 -12.03 24.24 5.02
CA ILE A 93 -11.59 25.34 5.89
C ILE A 93 -12.68 25.60 6.89
N ALA A 94 -12.36 25.54 8.19
CA ALA A 94 -13.24 26.02 9.22
C ALA A 94 -12.93 27.51 9.49
N VAL A 95 -13.75 28.37 8.95
CA VAL A 95 -13.69 29.81 9.17
C VAL A 95 -14.35 30.11 10.50
N ASN A 96 -13.76 30.96 11.32
CA ASN A 96 -14.28 31.52 12.58
C ASN A 96 -14.22 30.64 13.84
N ASN A 97 -13.46 29.56 13.88
CA ASN A 97 -13.51 28.64 15.02
C ASN A 97 -12.17 28.32 15.71
N ASN A 98 -11.07 28.97 15.41
CA ASN A 98 -9.75 28.66 16.00
C ASN A 98 -9.45 27.16 16.02
N TYR A 99 -9.54 26.51 14.86
CA TYR A 99 -9.25 25.09 14.73
C TYR A 99 -7.75 24.83 14.73
N THR A 100 -7.33 23.85 15.53
CA THR A 100 -5.96 23.38 15.51
C THR A 100 -5.84 22.19 14.55
N TYR A 101 -4.99 22.35 13.55
CA TYR A 101 -4.60 21.32 12.60
C TYR A 101 -3.35 20.64 13.14
N ASN A 102 -3.42 19.35 13.38
CA ASN A 102 -2.32 18.59 13.98
C ASN A 102 -1.84 17.51 13.02
N ILE A 103 -0.53 17.45 12.82
CA ILE A 103 0.16 16.35 12.16
C ILE A 103 1.12 15.75 13.18
N GLN A 104 0.88 14.52 13.58
CA GLN A 104 1.82 13.79 14.43
C GLN A 104 2.99 13.33 13.57
N VAL A 105 4.19 13.61 14.06
CA VAL A 105 5.45 13.28 13.39
C VAL A 105 6.20 12.27 14.22
N ASP A 106 6.58 11.15 13.60
CA ASP A 106 7.43 10.11 14.17
C ASP A 106 8.60 9.83 13.23
N GLY A 107 9.77 9.55 13.77
CA GLY A 107 10.97 9.24 12.97
C GLY A 107 12.20 9.02 13.84
N PRO A 108 13.33 8.57 13.25
CA PRO A 108 14.58 8.43 13.99
C PRO A 108 15.02 9.76 14.60
N GLY A 109 15.20 9.80 15.92
CA GLY A 109 15.58 11.01 16.64
C GLY A 109 14.44 12.01 16.87
N ILE A 110 13.21 11.67 16.48
CA ILE A 110 12.01 12.47 16.75
C ILE A 110 11.25 11.80 17.88
N THR A 111 11.13 12.48 19.02
CA THR A 111 10.19 12.07 20.06
C THR A 111 8.79 12.48 19.59
N SER A 112 7.91 11.51 19.31
CA SER A 112 6.53 11.68 18.83
C SER A 112 5.97 13.10 19.06
N THR A 113 6.07 13.96 18.04
CA THR A 113 5.82 15.41 18.15
C THR A 113 4.60 15.78 17.33
N LEU A 114 3.75 16.67 17.87
CA LEU A 114 2.66 17.26 17.10
C LEU A 114 3.16 18.55 16.43
N ALA A 115 3.24 18.56 15.11
CA ALA A 115 3.34 19.77 14.31
C ALA A 115 1.92 20.37 14.23
N ALA A 116 1.71 21.50 14.88
CA ALA A 116 0.39 22.10 15.04
C ALA A 116 0.31 23.50 14.46
N TYR A 117 -0.81 23.82 13.84
CA TYR A 117 -1.19 25.17 13.45
C TYR A 117 -2.64 25.46 13.86
N THR A 118 -2.87 26.55 14.57
CA THR A 118 -4.21 27.00 14.95
C THR A 118 -4.66 28.11 14.03
N SER A 119 -5.75 27.91 13.31
CA SER A 119 -6.33 28.91 12.41
C SER A 119 -6.94 30.08 13.19
N ASP A 120 -6.84 31.26 12.63
CA ASP A 120 -7.54 32.45 13.10
C ASP A 120 -8.96 32.57 12.51
N GLY A 121 -9.71 33.61 12.92
CA GLY A 121 -11.07 33.87 12.43
C GLY A 121 -11.16 34.27 10.93
N SER A 122 -10.02 34.38 10.24
CA SER A 122 -9.92 34.65 8.80
C SER A 122 -9.10 33.58 8.08
N ALA A 123 -9.27 32.32 8.48
CA ALA A 123 -8.55 31.20 7.93
C ALA A 123 -8.74 31.07 6.40
N THR A 124 -7.65 30.84 5.70
CA THR A 124 -7.60 30.51 4.27
C THR A 124 -6.73 29.28 4.06
N THR A 125 -6.88 28.60 2.92
CA THR A 125 -5.99 27.50 2.55
C THR A 125 -4.51 27.90 2.64
N GLN A 126 -4.17 29.08 2.14
CA GLN A 126 -2.80 29.61 2.19
C GLN A 126 -2.26 29.73 3.62
N LYS A 127 -3.05 30.33 4.54
CA LYS A 127 -2.64 30.49 5.94
C LYS A 127 -2.40 29.16 6.62
N ILE A 128 -3.31 28.19 6.39
CA ILE A 128 -3.22 26.87 7.00
C ILE A 128 -2.03 26.10 6.44
N HIS A 129 -1.84 26.07 5.12
CA HIS A 129 -0.70 25.42 4.49
C HIS A 129 0.63 26.04 4.97
N ASN A 130 0.72 27.36 4.99
CA ASN A 130 1.92 28.06 5.48
C ASN A 130 2.21 27.73 6.95
N GLY A 131 1.19 27.74 7.79
CA GLY A 131 1.31 27.38 9.21
C GLY A 131 1.78 25.94 9.42
N LEU A 132 1.21 24.99 8.67
CA LEU A 132 1.58 23.57 8.75
C LEU A 132 2.99 23.31 8.21
N VAL A 133 3.37 23.89 7.07
CA VAL A 133 4.73 23.78 6.52
C VAL A 133 5.75 24.36 7.51
N THR A 134 5.43 25.49 8.14
CA THR A 134 6.28 26.10 9.17
C THR A 134 6.41 25.19 10.39
N ALA A 135 5.30 24.66 10.88
CA ALA A 135 5.28 23.77 12.05
C ALA A 135 6.04 22.47 11.80
N LEU A 136 5.85 21.85 10.63
CA LEU A 136 6.58 20.65 10.23
C LEU A 136 8.08 20.88 10.12
N ASN A 137 8.49 22.03 9.56
CA ASN A 137 9.90 22.37 9.45
C ASN A 137 10.55 22.78 10.78
N ALA A 138 9.76 23.11 11.80
CA ALA A 138 10.23 23.41 13.15
C ALA A 138 10.48 22.16 14.01
N VAL A 139 10.05 20.96 13.58
CA VAL A 139 10.25 19.71 14.32
C VAL A 139 11.75 19.41 14.45
N VAL A 140 12.21 19.26 15.69
CA VAL A 140 13.63 18.97 15.99
C VAL A 140 13.96 17.54 15.60
N GLY A 141 15.11 17.33 14.98
CA GLY A 141 15.58 16.01 14.56
C GLY A 141 14.91 15.46 13.29
N LYS A 142 14.05 16.24 12.62
CA LYS A 142 13.36 15.80 11.41
C LYS A 142 14.35 15.34 10.32
N ASN A 143 13.98 14.30 9.62
CA ASN A 143 14.70 13.74 8.46
C ASN A 143 13.96 13.97 7.13
N TYR A 144 13.10 14.97 7.08
CA TYR A 144 12.33 15.40 5.93
C TYR A 144 12.37 16.93 5.76
N THR A 145 11.88 17.39 4.62
CA THR A 145 11.64 18.81 4.34
C THR A 145 10.19 18.97 3.89
N ALA A 146 9.45 19.87 4.51
CA ALA A 146 8.13 20.29 4.06
C ALA A 146 8.27 21.54 3.17
N ALA A 147 7.64 21.55 2.01
CA ALA A 147 7.69 22.64 1.04
C ALA A 147 6.38 22.76 0.29
N PHE A 148 6.08 23.95 -0.21
CA PHE A 148 4.98 24.13 -1.15
C PHE A 148 5.27 23.45 -2.49
N ALA A 149 4.23 23.04 -3.21
CA ALA A 149 4.37 22.57 -4.57
C ALA A 149 4.94 23.67 -5.48
N ALA A 150 5.75 23.27 -6.44
CA ALA A 150 6.31 24.22 -7.41
C ALA A 150 5.18 24.81 -8.28
N LEU A 151 5.22 26.13 -8.45
CA LEU A 151 4.36 26.85 -9.36
C LEU A 151 4.98 26.82 -10.75
N THR A 152 4.17 26.54 -11.77
CA THR A 152 4.57 26.63 -13.18
C THR A 152 3.64 27.60 -13.89
N TYR A 153 4.18 28.68 -14.47
CA TYR A 153 3.42 29.59 -15.30
C TYR A 153 4.32 30.25 -16.35
N ALA A 154 3.71 30.89 -17.35
CA ALA A 154 4.44 31.64 -18.39
C ALA A 154 4.76 33.07 -17.91
N ASP A 155 5.78 33.68 -18.50
CA ASP A 155 6.05 35.12 -18.30
C ASP A 155 4.88 35.96 -18.80
N HIS A 156 4.52 37.01 -18.07
CA HIS A 156 3.40 37.90 -18.42
C HIS A 156 3.83 39.35 -18.49
N THR A 157 3.44 40.01 -19.56
CA THR A 157 3.53 41.49 -19.63
C THR A 157 2.45 42.12 -18.77
N PHE A 158 2.75 43.25 -18.14
CA PHE A 158 1.81 43.97 -17.30
C PHE A 158 1.86 45.48 -17.51
N THR A 159 0.77 46.13 -17.17
CA THR A 159 0.69 47.59 -16.97
C THR A 159 0.44 47.88 -15.50
N ALA A 160 1.04 48.91 -14.98
CA ALA A 160 0.88 49.32 -13.59
C ALA A 160 0.00 50.56 -13.47
N ASP A 161 -0.76 50.62 -12.37
CA ASP A 161 -1.47 51.82 -11.93
C ASP A 161 -1.00 52.21 -10.53
N SER A 162 -0.23 53.26 -10.45
CA SER A 162 0.32 53.80 -9.19
C SER A 162 -0.71 54.52 -8.29
N THR A 163 -1.98 54.60 -8.72
CA THR A 163 -3.05 55.15 -7.91
C THR A 163 -3.67 54.06 -7.01
N THR A 164 -3.67 52.82 -7.49
CA THR A 164 -4.23 51.66 -6.78
C THR A 164 -3.19 50.61 -6.45
N ASP A 165 -1.94 50.80 -6.85
CA ASP A 165 -0.81 49.86 -6.73
C ASP A 165 -1.02 48.53 -7.48
N ASP A 166 -1.88 48.55 -8.48
CA ASP A 166 -2.29 47.38 -9.23
C ASP A 166 -1.40 47.16 -10.44
N LEU A 167 -1.18 45.88 -10.73
CA LEU A 167 -0.60 45.38 -11.98
C LEU A 167 -1.68 44.64 -12.79
N THR A 168 -2.02 45.16 -13.97
CA THR A 168 -2.99 44.54 -14.85
C THR A 168 -2.29 43.53 -15.76
N ILE A 169 -2.74 42.27 -15.70
CA ILE A 169 -2.24 41.12 -16.48
C ILE A 169 -3.45 40.34 -16.99
N ALA A 170 -3.66 40.32 -18.30
CA ALA A 170 -4.79 39.55 -18.83
C ALA A 170 -4.67 38.05 -18.49
N THR A 171 -5.62 37.52 -17.72
CA THR A 171 -5.75 36.10 -17.39
C THR A 171 -4.48 35.50 -16.77
N HIS A 172 -3.97 36.09 -15.70
CA HIS A 172 -2.67 35.72 -15.12
C HIS A 172 -2.63 34.32 -14.46
N GLY A 173 -3.74 33.75 -14.01
CA GLY A 173 -3.79 32.44 -13.36
C GLY A 173 -3.09 32.35 -11.99
N LEU A 174 -2.49 33.44 -11.50
CA LEU A 174 -1.76 33.49 -10.23
C LEU A 174 -2.69 33.63 -9.05
N ASN A 175 -2.21 33.24 -7.87
CA ASN A 175 -2.92 33.30 -6.59
C ASN A 175 -2.10 34.06 -5.54
N THR A 176 -2.76 34.54 -4.50
CA THR A 176 -2.08 35.21 -3.39
C THR A 176 -1.06 34.28 -2.75
N GLY A 177 0.17 34.75 -2.62
CA GLY A 177 1.31 34.01 -2.09
C GLY A 177 2.17 33.31 -3.14
N ASP A 178 1.75 33.28 -4.41
CA ASP A 178 2.59 32.74 -5.50
C ASP A 178 3.88 33.54 -5.64
N GLY A 179 5.00 32.85 -5.77
CA GLY A 179 6.32 33.45 -5.87
C GLY A 179 7.47 32.51 -5.46
N PRO A 180 8.72 32.95 -5.40
CA PRO A 180 9.16 34.30 -5.77
C PRO A 180 9.13 34.56 -7.29
N LEU A 181 8.64 35.71 -7.66
CA LEU A 181 8.62 36.21 -9.03
C LEU A 181 9.55 37.44 -9.12
N ARG A 182 9.98 37.78 -10.33
CA ARG A 182 10.78 38.98 -10.57
C ARG A 182 10.18 39.81 -11.68
N VAL A 183 10.60 41.05 -11.74
CA VAL A 183 10.15 41.98 -12.79
C VAL A 183 11.32 42.44 -13.66
N THR A 184 11.05 42.59 -14.94
CA THR A 184 11.99 43.15 -15.91
C THR A 184 11.29 44.20 -16.76
N ASN A 185 12.08 45.10 -17.39
CA ASN A 185 11.58 46.11 -18.29
C ASN A 185 12.41 46.15 -19.54
N SER A 186 11.77 46.45 -20.66
CA SER A 186 12.42 46.71 -21.95
C SER A 186 11.90 48.03 -22.57
N GLY A 187 12.81 48.87 -22.96
CA GLY A 187 12.50 50.12 -23.64
C GLY A 187 12.03 51.28 -22.75
N GLY A 188 12.20 51.14 -21.42
CA GLY A 188 11.79 52.17 -20.46
C GLY A 188 12.30 51.96 -19.06
N GLY A 189 11.48 52.23 -18.06
CA GLY A 189 11.75 52.00 -16.63
C GLY A 189 10.62 51.26 -15.94
N LEU A 190 10.96 50.42 -14.95
CA LEU A 190 9.98 49.79 -14.09
C LEU A 190 9.13 50.81 -13.32
N PRO A 191 7.90 50.46 -12.92
CA PRO A 191 7.14 51.22 -11.92
C PRO A 191 8.01 51.53 -10.70
N ALA A 192 8.00 52.76 -10.24
CA ALA A 192 8.74 53.11 -9.03
C ALA A 192 8.13 52.43 -7.80
N GLY A 193 8.96 51.76 -7.01
CA GLY A 193 8.60 50.78 -5.98
C GLY A 193 9.05 49.36 -6.34
N LEU A 194 9.26 49.07 -7.63
CA LEU A 194 9.79 47.79 -8.11
C LEU A 194 11.23 47.93 -8.58
N SER A 195 12.01 46.85 -8.41
CA SER A 195 13.43 46.81 -8.79
C SER A 195 13.75 45.49 -9.48
N PRO A 196 14.61 45.48 -10.52
CA PRO A 196 15.00 44.23 -11.17
C PRO A 196 15.84 43.37 -10.22
N GLY A 197 15.69 42.05 -10.32
CA GLY A 197 16.43 41.08 -9.52
C GLY A 197 15.92 40.91 -8.07
N VAL A 198 14.93 41.67 -7.65
CA VAL A 198 14.25 41.50 -6.37
C VAL A 198 13.14 40.46 -6.48
N ASP A 199 13.01 39.62 -5.45
CA ASP A 199 11.97 38.59 -5.36
C ASP A 199 10.68 39.20 -4.79
N TYR A 200 9.57 38.96 -5.47
CA TYR A 200 8.24 39.43 -5.13
C TYR A 200 7.26 38.26 -4.99
N TYR A 201 6.18 38.49 -4.25
CA TYR A 201 5.08 37.56 -4.03
C TYR A 201 3.76 38.22 -4.40
N VAL A 202 2.85 37.43 -5.00
CA VAL A 202 1.59 37.93 -5.54
C VAL A 202 0.55 38.15 -4.45
N ILE A 203 -0.19 39.23 -4.54
CA ILE A 203 -1.48 39.45 -3.92
C ILE A 203 -2.50 39.50 -5.06
N LYS A 204 -3.38 38.52 -5.14
CA LYS A 204 -4.42 38.46 -6.17
C LYS A 204 -5.57 39.40 -5.81
N VAL A 205 -5.87 40.34 -6.66
CA VAL A 205 -7.03 41.22 -6.56
C VAL A 205 -8.23 40.59 -7.27
N ASP A 206 -8.04 40.23 -8.55
CA ASP A 206 -9.05 39.52 -9.35
C ASP A 206 -8.40 38.61 -10.43
N ALA A 207 -9.12 38.23 -11.48
CA ALA A 207 -8.61 37.34 -12.54
C ALA A 207 -7.59 38.00 -13.49
N SER A 208 -7.54 39.34 -13.51
CA SER A 208 -6.69 40.15 -14.39
C SER A 208 -5.84 41.19 -13.64
N THR A 209 -5.94 41.24 -12.31
CA THR A 209 -5.28 42.26 -11.48
C THR A 209 -4.58 41.61 -10.29
N ILE A 210 -3.32 41.98 -10.11
CA ILE A 210 -2.52 41.58 -8.93
C ILE A 210 -1.84 42.80 -8.31
N GLN A 211 -1.42 42.65 -7.07
CA GLN A 211 -0.44 43.50 -6.42
C GLN A 211 0.79 42.69 -6.02
N LEU A 212 1.92 43.32 -5.74
CA LEU A 212 3.14 42.64 -5.33
C LEU A 212 3.50 42.96 -3.89
N ALA A 213 4.09 41.99 -3.20
CA ALA A 213 4.62 42.12 -1.85
C ALA A 213 6.09 41.69 -1.79
N THR A 214 6.85 42.23 -0.82
CA THR A 214 8.28 41.93 -0.63
C THR A 214 8.57 40.61 0.06
N SER A 215 7.53 39.91 0.53
CA SER A 215 7.65 38.60 1.17
C SER A 215 6.35 37.82 1.10
N LEU A 216 6.43 36.49 1.21
CA LEU A 216 5.26 35.63 1.35
C LEU A 216 4.35 36.06 2.53
N ALA A 217 4.95 36.43 3.68
CA ALA A 217 4.20 36.87 4.85
C ALA A 217 3.39 38.13 4.55
N ASN A 218 3.99 39.11 3.87
CA ASN A 218 3.31 40.34 3.46
C ASN A 218 2.22 40.08 2.44
N ALA A 219 2.46 39.18 1.46
CA ALA A 219 1.45 38.79 0.48
C ALA A 219 0.23 38.17 1.14
N LEU A 220 0.43 37.24 2.08
CA LEU A 220 -0.65 36.58 2.83
C LEU A 220 -1.38 37.54 3.79
N ALA A 221 -0.71 38.59 4.24
CA ALA A 221 -1.31 39.64 5.06
C ALA A 221 -2.01 40.72 4.24
N GLY A 222 -1.89 40.70 2.90
CA GLY A 222 -2.43 41.75 2.02
C GLY A 222 -1.61 43.05 2.03
N THR A 223 -0.36 43.02 2.50
CA THR A 223 0.52 44.18 2.54
C THR A 223 1.29 44.27 1.22
N HIS A 224 0.84 45.14 0.34
CA HIS A 224 1.43 45.36 -0.97
C HIS A 224 2.52 46.46 -0.96
N ILE A 225 3.22 46.59 -2.08
CA ILE A 225 4.23 47.61 -2.37
C ILE A 225 3.53 48.86 -2.90
N ASP A 226 3.86 50.02 -2.35
CA ASP A 226 3.42 51.31 -2.84
C ASP A 226 4.17 51.66 -4.15
N LEU A 227 3.41 51.82 -5.23
CA LEU A 227 3.92 52.21 -6.54
C LEU A 227 3.77 53.72 -6.75
N THR A 228 4.87 54.44 -6.80
CA THR A 228 4.83 55.88 -6.97
C THR A 228 4.93 56.38 -8.44
N SER A 229 4.98 55.42 -9.40
CA SER A 229 4.83 55.69 -10.84
C SER A 229 4.43 54.43 -11.58
N ASN A 230 3.81 54.58 -12.77
CA ASN A 230 3.37 53.47 -13.61
C ASN A 230 4.51 52.81 -14.41
N GLY A 231 5.70 53.42 -14.41
CA GLY A 231 6.81 53.03 -15.28
C GLY A 231 6.57 53.37 -16.76
N THR A 232 7.50 52.98 -17.60
CA THR A 232 7.43 53.15 -19.06
C THR A 232 8.02 51.95 -19.78
N GLY A 233 7.75 51.82 -21.08
CA GLY A 233 8.20 50.65 -21.87
C GLY A 233 7.36 49.40 -21.59
N THR A 234 7.94 48.24 -21.85
CA THR A 234 7.27 46.93 -21.64
C THR A 234 7.75 46.33 -20.32
N ASN A 235 6.87 46.26 -19.32
CA ASN A 235 7.11 45.59 -18.06
C ASN A 235 6.71 44.12 -18.16
N THR A 236 7.53 43.21 -17.66
CA THR A 236 7.28 41.78 -17.69
C THR A 236 7.49 41.20 -16.29
N LEU A 237 6.51 40.42 -15.82
CA LEU A 237 6.61 39.57 -14.65
C LEU A 237 7.17 38.23 -15.12
N ILE A 238 8.35 37.87 -14.64
CA ILE A 238 9.06 36.68 -15.07
C ILE A 238 9.05 35.59 -14.00
N HIS A 239 8.96 34.36 -14.45
CA HIS A 239 9.07 33.20 -13.57
C HIS A 239 10.50 32.97 -13.10
N GLN A 240 10.65 32.36 -11.94
CA GLN A 240 11.92 31.99 -11.37
C GLN A 240 11.97 30.49 -11.09
N THR A 241 13.14 29.90 -11.15
CA THR A 241 13.33 28.51 -10.69
C THR A 241 12.99 28.41 -9.22
N GLY A 242 12.15 27.43 -8.85
CA GLY A 242 11.75 27.20 -7.46
C GLY A 242 10.59 28.07 -6.98
N GLN A 243 9.79 28.63 -7.88
CA GLN A 243 8.52 29.28 -7.54
C GLN A 243 7.60 28.34 -6.76
N LEU A 244 6.88 28.85 -5.78
CA LEU A 244 6.01 28.10 -4.88
C LEU A 244 4.62 28.72 -4.84
N SER A 245 3.61 27.89 -4.59
CA SER A 245 2.24 28.33 -4.38
C SER A 245 1.67 27.77 -3.07
N PRO A 246 1.38 28.61 -2.07
CA PRO A 246 0.87 28.15 -0.78
C PRO A 246 -0.60 27.69 -0.80
N ILE A 247 -1.29 27.83 -1.94
CA ILE A 247 -2.64 27.26 -2.11
C ILE A 247 -2.64 25.88 -2.75
N LEU A 248 -1.54 25.50 -3.41
CA LEU A 248 -1.36 24.14 -3.91
C LEU A 248 -1.06 23.19 -2.75
N PRO A 249 -1.23 21.89 -2.96
CA PRO A 249 -0.83 20.91 -1.96
C PRO A 249 0.62 21.11 -1.55
N PHE A 250 0.93 21.02 -0.25
CA PHE A 250 2.32 21.02 0.17
C PHE A 250 2.92 19.62 0.18
N LEU A 251 4.22 19.54 -0.05
CA LEU A 251 4.97 18.31 -0.14
C LEU A 251 5.86 18.15 1.08
N VAL A 252 5.94 16.93 1.61
CA VAL A 252 6.92 16.54 2.62
C VAL A 252 7.76 15.42 2.01
N THR A 253 9.04 15.71 1.78
CA THR A 253 9.97 14.80 1.12
C THR A 253 11.08 14.40 2.07
N GLY A 254 11.38 13.10 2.16
CA GLY A 254 12.50 12.58 2.94
C GLY A 254 13.85 13.18 2.48
N ASN A 255 14.71 13.55 3.42
CA ASN A 255 16.01 14.15 3.10
C ASN A 255 16.97 13.18 2.46
N SER A 256 16.90 11.90 2.86
CA SER A 256 17.76 10.84 2.36
C SER A 256 16.97 9.56 2.06
N ALA A 257 17.45 8.79 1.09
CA ALA A 257 16.98 7.44 0.87
C ALA A 257 17.30 6.53 2.06
N GLY A 258 16.46 5.53 2.34
CA GLY A 258 16.64 4.60 3.44
C GLY A 258 16.28 5.13 4.83
N ASN A 259 15.94 6.41 4.99
CA ASN A 259 15.40 6.95 6.22
C ASN A 259 13.86 6.92 6.19
N TRP A 260 13.27 6.64 7.34
CA TRP A 260 11.82 6.65 7.47
C TRP A 260 11.35 7.89 8.25
N PHE A 261 10.13 8.28 8.00
CA PHE A 261 9.32 9.15 8.85
C PHE A 261 7.85 8.79 8.66
N SER A 262 7.04 9.07 9.66
CA SER A 262 5.60 8.91 9.60
C SER A 262 4.93 10.21 9.96
N LEU A 263 3.93 10.60 9.18
CA LEU A 263 3.12 11.78 9.40
C LEU A 263 1.66 11.36 9.42
N GLU A 264 1.01 11.55 10.56
CA GLU A 264 -0.40 11.20 10.73
C GLU A 264 -1.21 12.44 11.12
N THR A 265 -2.35 12.62 10.47
CA THR A 265 -3.29 13.68 10.87
C THR A 265 -4.00 13.30 12.17
N LYS A 266 -4.01 14.19 13.16
CA LYS A 266 -4.67 14.00 14.46
C LYS A 266 -5.72 15.08 14.71
N GLY A 267 -6.70 14.76 15.56
CA GLY A 267 -7.72 15.71 15.98
C GLY A 267 -8.71 16.04 14.87
N ASN A 268 -8.64 17.24 14.29
CA ASN A 268 -9.55 17.71 13.25
C ASN A 268 -9.29 17.08 11.87
N ALA A 269 -9.09 15.75 11.81
CA ALA A 269 -8.85 15.00 10.58
C ALA A 269 -9.91 15.23 9.48
N LYS A 270 -11.12 15.68 9.84
CA LYS A 270 -12.17 16.07 8.88
C LYS A 270 -11.83 17.33 8.08
N ILE A 271 -10.87 18.12 8.54
CA ILE A 271 -10.50 19.42 7.95
C ILE A 271 -9.18 19.29 7.19
N LEU A 272 -8.23 18.53 7.70
CA LEU A 272 -7.14 18.03 6.89
C LEU A 272 -7.70 16.94 5.99
N SER A 273 -7.65 17.14 4.68
CA SER A 273 -8.10 16.16 3.72
C SER A 273 -7.41 14.83 3.99
N ASN A 274 -8.18 13.76 3.99
CA ASN A 274 -7.67 12.39 4.00
C ASN A 274 -6.91 12.02 2.72
N LYS A 275 -6.73 12.96 1.80
CA LYS A 275 -5.97 12.80 0.57
C LYS A 275 -4.48 13.07 0.81
N GLN A 276 -3.93 12.38 1.76
CA GLN A 276 -2.49 12.19 1.84
C GLN A 276 -2.10 11.29 0.68
N THR A 277 -1.45 11.84 -0.33
CA THR A 277 -0.86 11.06 -1.41
C THR A 277 0.60 10.84 -1.07
N HIS A 278 1.03 9.59 -1.09
CA HIS A 278 2.43 9.22 -1.01
C HIS A 278 2.90 8.84 -2.40
N THR A 279 3.97 9.47 -2.85
CA THR A 279 4.65 9.09 -4.09
C THR A 279 5.96 8.42 -3.73
N ASP A 280 6.10 7.16 -4.14
CA ASP A 280 7.35 6.43 -4.09
C ASP A 280 7.74 6.07 -5.52
N PRO A 281 8.65 6.81 -6.14
CA PRO A 281 9.04 6.58 -7.53
C PRO A 281 9.83 5.28 -7.73
N GLY A 282 10.20 4.60 -6.64
CA GLY A 282 11.06 3.43 -6.67
C GLY A 282 10.48 2.17 -6.05
N ILE A 283 9.22 2.13 -5.56
CA ILE A 283 8.69 0.96 -4.83
C ILE A 283 8.81 -0.35 -5.62
N ALA A 284 8.58 -0.35 -6.92
CA ALA A 284 8.73 -1.55 -7.74
C ALA A 284 10.21 -2.01 -7.83
N THR A 285 11.15 -1.06 -7.91
CA THR A 285 12.60 -1.32 -7.90
C THR A 285 13.05 -1.82 -6.53
N ASP A 286 12.57 -1.22 -5.44
CA ASP A 286 12.85 -1.66 -4.08
C ASP A 286 12.36 -3.08 -3.84
N LEU A 287 11.12 -3.40 -4.25
CA LEU A 287 10.55 -4.74 -4.13
C LEU A 287 11.32 -5.77 -4.97
N ALA A 288 11.75 -5.42 -6.19
CA ALA A 288 12.58 -6.28 -7.02
C ALA A 288 13.93 -6.55 -6.35
N THR A 289 14.56 -5.53 -5.74
CA THR A 289 15.83 -5.67 -5.02
C THR A 289 15.67 -6.53 -3.77
N ILE A 290 14.59 -6.36 -3.02
CA ILE A 290 14.23 -7.19 -1.86
C ILE A 290 14.02 -8.64 -2.29
N ALA A 291 13.24 -8.88 -3.35
CA ALA A 291 12.97 -10.21 -3.87
C ALA A 291 14.23 -10.90 -4.44
N LEU A 292 15.18 -10.14 -4.98
CA LEU A 292 16.47 -10.68 -5.42
C LEU A 292 17.35 -11.11 -4.24
N ALA A 293 17.28 -10.38 -3.14
CA ALA A 293 18.06 -10.68 -1.92
C ALA A 293 17.46 -11.85 -1.12
N ASP A 294 16.13 -11.95 -1.08
CA ASP A 294 15.41 -12.98 -0.32
C ASP A 294 14.03 -13.23 -0.95
N THR A 295 13.80 -14.45 -1.40
CA THR A 295 12.53 -14.89 -2.00
C THR A 295 11.63 -15.64 -1.02
N ASP A 296 12.12 -16.03 0.17
CA ASP A 296 11.43 -16.86 1.14
C ASP A 296 10.47 -16.05 2.00
N TRP A 297 9.48 -15.45 1.37
CA TRP A 297 8.33 -14.78 1.95
C TRP A 297 7.16 -14.79 0.96
N TYR A 298 5.94 -14.68 1.48
CA TYR A 298 4.74 -14.71 0.64
C TYR A 298 3.87 -13.46 0.83
N TRP A 299 3.70 -12.99 2.07
CA TRP A 299 2.80 -11.90 2.42
C TRP A 299 3.56 -10.58 2.43
N LEU A 300 3.06 -9.60 1.68
CA LEU A 300 3.64 -8.26 1.63
C LEU A 300 2.80 -7.29 2.46
N LEU A 301 3.50 -6.51 3.26
CA LEU A 301 2.98 -5.36 4.01
C LEU A 301 3.85 -4.14 3.68
N THR A 302 3.25 -2.96 3.61
CA THR A 302 3.96 -1.72 3.29
C THR A 302 3.81 -0.66 4.36
N HIS A 303 4.80 0.23 4.45
CA HIS A 303 4.83 1.31 5.42
C HIS A 303 3.73 2.35 5.16
N TYR A 304 3.63 2.80 3.91
CA TYR A 304 2.61 3.76 3.48
C TYR A 304 1.54 3.07 2.65
N ASN A 305 0.30 3.48 2.85
CA ASN A 305 -0.86 2.91 2.16
C ASN A 305 -1.65 4.00 1.41
N SER A 306 -0.96 5.01 0.88
CA SER A 306 -1.56 5.98 -0.03
C SER A 306 -1.90 5.35 -1.38
N SER A 307 -2.87 5.92 -2.09
CA SER A 307 -3.37 5.37 -3.36
C SER A 307 -2.25 5.07 -4.36
N ALA A 308 -1.33 6.02 -4.58
CA ALA A 308 -0.24 5.86 -5.55
C ALA A 308 0.69 4.69 -5.19
N MET A 309 1.07 4.56 -3.91
CA MET A 309 1.92 3.46 -3.45
C MET A 309 1.21 2.12 -3.52
N VAL A 310 -0.03 2.07 -3.07
CA VAL A 310 -0.83 0.84 -3.10
C VAL A 310 -0.98 0.33 -4.52
N LEU A 311 -1.34 1.19 -5.48
CA LEU A 311 -1.52 0.79 -6.88
C LEU A 311 -0.21 0.32 -7.52
N ALA A 312 0.91 1.01 -7.28
CA ALA A 312 2.22 0.62 -7.80
C ALA A 312 2.69 -0.71 -7.18
N THR A 313 2.50 -0.88 -5.86
CA THR A 313 2.84 -2.13 -5.15
C THR A 313 1.97 -3.29 -5.64
N ALA A 314 0.66 -3.08 -5.75
CA ALA A 314 -0.29 -4.10 -6.22
C ALA A 314 0.03 -4.54 -7.65
N ALA A 315 0.35 -3.60 -8.54
CA ALA A 315 0.77 -3.90 -9.92
C ALA A 315 2.02 -4.80 -9.96
N TRP A 316 3.02 -4.53 -9.11
CA TRP A 316 4.20 -5.37 -9.00
C TRP A 316 3.86 -6.76 -8.45
N VAL A 317 3.08 -6.84 -7.36
CA VAL A 317 2.71 -8.11 -6.71
C VAL A 317 1.89 -8.99 -7.65
N GLU A 318 1.04 -8.41 -8.51
CA GLU A 318 0.24 -9.17 -9.48
C GLU A 318 1.12 -9.94 -10.47
N THR A 319 2.37 -9.53 -10.70
CA THR A 319 3.35 -10.25 -11.53
C THR A 319 4.12 -11.33 -10.76
N GLN A 320 3.91 -11.45 -9.43
CA GLN A 320 4.63 -12.37 -8.57
C GLN A 320 3.71 -13.45 -7.99
N THR A 321 4.29 -14.54 -7.45
CA THR A 321 3.54 -15.51 -6.63
C THR A 321 3.61 -15.09 -5.16
N LYS A 322 2.93 -13.98 -4.84
CA LYS A 322 2.89 -13.36 -3.51
C LYS A 322 1.53 -12.72 -3.29
N ALA A 323 1.19 -12.41 -2.04
CA ALA A 323 -0.04 -11.71 -1.66
C ALA A 323 0.28 -10.37 -0.98
N TYR A 324 -0.46 -9.34 -1.31
CA TYR A 324 -0.34 -7.99 -0.74
C TYR A 324 -1.57 -7.64 0.09
N ILE A 325 -1.36 -7.37 1.38
CA ILE A 325 -2.43 -6.98 2.30
C ILE A 325 -2.24 -5.50 2.65
N ILE A 326 -3.24 -4.70 2.35
CA ILE A 326 -3.19 -3.25 2.54
C ILE A 326 -4.09 -2.80 3.68
N SER A 327 -3.66 -1.78 4.41
CA SER A 327 -4.52 -1.01 5.30
C SER A 327 -5.03 0.23 4.58
N VAL A 328 -6.34 0.41 4.53
CA VAL A 328 -7.00 1.59 3.96
C VAL A 328 -7.62 2.38 5.09
N ILE A 329 -7.22 3.64 5.21
CA ILE A 329 -7.70 4.58 6.24
C ILE A 329 -8.64 5.64 5.67
N ASP A 330 -8.79 5.69 4.35
CA ASP A 330 -9.61 6.68 3.65
C ASP A 330 -11.07 6.51 4.02
N THR A 331 -11.65 7.52 4.66
CA THR A 331 -13.06 7.52 5.07
C THR A 331 -14.04 7.61 3.90
N ASP A 332 -13.58 8.03 2.71
CA ASP A 332 -14.40 8.01 1.50
C ASP A 332 -14.78 6.57 1.13
N ALA A 333 -13.95 5.59 1.47
CA ALA A 333 -14.23 4.17 1.26
C ALA A 333 -15.54 3.69 1.93
N VAL A 334 -15.94 4.33 3.01
CA VAL A 334 -17.19 4.00 3.74
C VAL A 334 -18.29 5.06 3.57
N ASN A 335 -17.93 6.35 3.47
CA ASN A 335 -18.91 7.44 3.47
C ASN A 335 -19.44 7.79 2.08
N THR A 336 -18.76 7.35 1.02
CA THR A 336 -19.15 7.62 -0.38
C THR A 336 -19.51 6.31 -1.07
N ALA A 337 -20.50 6.34 -1.96
CA ALA A 337 -20.83 5.17 -2.79
C ALA A 337 -19.62 4.75 -3.65
N ALA A 338 -19.50 3.45 -3.94
CA ALA A 338 -18.45 2.93 -4.82
C ALA A 338 -18.52 3.58 -6.22
N GLY A 339 -17.37 3.76 -6.85
CA GLY A 339 -17.24 4.44 -8.14
C GLY A 339 -16.75 5.88 -8.04
N ASN A 340 -16.31 6.35 -6.86
CA ASN A 340 -15.73 7.68 -6.67
C ASN A 340 -14.25 7.78 -7.03
N GLY A 341 -13.62 6.67 -7.44
CA GLY A 341 -12.21 6.61 -7.86
C GLY A 341 -11.20 6.58 -6.71
N ASP A 342 -11.62 6.21 -5.51
CA ASP A 342 -10.70 5.96 -4.40
C ASP A 342 -9.77 4.75 -4.67
N THR A 343 -8.85 4.48 -3.75
CA THR A 343 -7.88 3.39 -3.89
C THR A 343 -8.53 2.03 -4.10
N LEU A 344 -9.59 1.73 -3.35
CA LEU A 344 -10.30 0.44 -3.44
C LEU A 344 -11.09 0.32 -4.74
N ASP A 345 -11.74 1.39 -5.20
CA ASP A 345 -12.42 1.43 -6.49
C ASP A 345 -11.44 1.23 -7.65
N SER A 346 -10.26 1.85 -7.58
CA SER A 346 -9.20 1.69 -8.57
C SER A 346 -8.71 0.25 -8.63
N LEU A 347 -8.46 -0.40 -7.49
CA LEU A 347 -8.08 -1.81 -7.41
C LEU A 347 -9.18 -2.74 -7.93
N ASN A 348 -10.44 -2.44 -7.61
CA ASN A 348 -11.60 -3.21 -8.09
C ASN A 348 -11.73 -3.13 -9.61
N THR A 349 -11.49 -1.94 -10.19
CA THR A 349 -11.46 -1.74 -11.66
C THR A 349 -10.33 -2.52 -12.32
N LEU A 350 -9.15 -2.58 -11.69
CA LEU A 350 -7.99 -3.34 -12.19
C LEU A 350 -8.18 -4.86 -12.05
N GLY A 351 -9.06 -5.31 -11.16
CA GLY A 351 -9.38 -6.73 -10.99
C GLY A 351 -8.23 -7.58 -10.46
N TYR A 352 -7.37 -7.02 -9.61
CA TYR A 352 -6.21 -7.72 -9.07
C TYR A 352 -6.60 -8.86 -8.13
N LYS A 353 -5.98 -10.03 -8.33
CA LYS A 353 -6.26 -11.25 -7.53
C LYS A 353 -5.36 -11.40 -6.31
N ARG A 354 -4.21 -10.71 -6.28
CA ARG A 354 -3.17 -10.89 -5.26
C ARG A 354 -3.18 -9.80 -4.20
N THR A 355 -4.14 -8.88 -4.27
CA THR A 355 -4.28 -7.76 -3.33
C THR A 355 -5.59 -7.85 -2.57
N ASP A 356 -5.52 -7.67 -1.25
CA ASP A 356 -6.67 -7.64 -0.35
C ASP A 356 -6.68 -6.32 0.45
N GLY A 357 -7.80 -5.61 0.39
CA GLY A 357 -8.01 -4.31 1.05
C GLY A 357 -8.62 -4.46 2.45
N LYS A 358 -7.97 -3.89 3.45
CA LYS A 358 -8.41 -3.87 4.84
C LYS A 358 -8.72 -2.45 5.28
N TYR A 359 -9.99 -2.13 5.46
CA TYR A 359 -10.40 -0.82 5.98
C TYR A 359 -10.34 -0.76 7.51
N HIS A 360 -9.62 0.23 8.01
CA HIS A 360 -9.66 0.63 9.42
C HIS A 360 -9.35 2.13 9.53
N PRO A 361 -10.18 2.94 10.23
CA PRO A 361 -9.98 4.39 10.28
C PRO A 361 -8.73 4.85 11.05
N SER A 362 -8.12 3.96 11.83
CA SER A 362 -6.90 4.24 12.59
C SER A 362 -5.72 3.45 12.03
N PRO A 363 -4.69 4.12 11.48
CA PRO A 363 -3.50 3.46 10.96
C PRO A 363 -2.69 2.75 12.05
N GLN A 364 -2.73 3.23 13.29
CA GLN A 364 -2.02 2.65 14.43
C GLN A 364 -2.55 1.29 14.88
N GLN A 365 -3.75 0.91 14.43
CA GLN A 365 -4.27 -0.42 14.71
C GLN A 365 -3.59 -1.51 13.88
N ALA A 366 -2.80 -1.14 12.86
CA ALA A 366 -2.05 -2.07 12.00
C ALA A 366 -2.89 -3.28 11.56
N PHE A 367 -4.14 -3.04 11.15
CA PHE A 367 -5.15 -4.09 10.91
C PHE A 367 -4.68 -5.10 9.84
N ALA A 368 -4.08 -4.63 8.74
CA ALA A 368 -3.53 -5.53 7.71
C ALA A 368 -2.46 -6.47 8.28
N ALA A 369 -1.57 -5.94 9.14
CA ALA A 369 -0.52 -6.72 9.77
C ALA A 369 -1.07 -7.76 10.77
N ALA A 370 -2.04 -7.37 11.59
CA ALA A 370 -2.70 -8.28 12.51
C ALA A 370 -3.47 -9.39 11.78
N SER A 371 -4.19 -9.06 10.70
CA SER A 371 -4.87 -10.04 9.86
C SER A 371 -3.88 -11.01 9.24
N THR A 372 -2.81 -10.49 8.64
CA THR A 372 -1.71 -11.32 8.09
C THR A 372 -1.08 -12.20 9.15
N GLY A 373 -0.75 -11.65 10.33
CA GLY A 373 -0.18 -12.40 11.45
C GLY A 373 -1.06 -13.55 11.91
N ARG A 374 -2.40 -13.38 11.80
CA ARG A 374 -3.37 -14.41 12.20
C ARG A 374 -3.53 -15.53 11.18
N ILE A 375 -3.42 -15.24 9.88
CA ILE A 375 -3.70 -16.22 8.80
C ILE A 375 -2.42 -16.87 8.25
N ALA A 376 -1.30 -16.14 8.17
CA ALA A 376 -0.06 -16.62 7.57
C ALA A 376 0.47 -17.95 8.16
N PRO A 377 0.37 -18.22 9.49
CA PRO A 377 0.85 -19.50 10.05
C PRO A 377 -0.08 -20.68 9.78
N LEU A 378 -1.26 -20.44 9.21
CA LEU A 378 -2.23 -21.49 8.92
C LEU A 378 -1.92 -22.18 7.60
N GLN A 379 -2.16 -23.49 7.53
CA GLN A 379 -1.95 -24.25 6.31
C GLN A 379 -2.85 -23.72 5.19
N PRO A 380 -2.30 -23.47 3.98
CA PRO A 380 -3.09 -23.08 2.81
C PRO A 380 -4.25 -24.07 2.57
N GLY A 381 -5.43 -23.54 2.25
CA GLY A 381 -6.66 -24.30 2.11
C GLY A 381 -7.43 -24.57 3.41
N LYS A 382 -6.75 -24.54 4.57
CA LYS A 382 -7.38 -24.85 5.89
C LYS A 382 -8.08 -23.67 6.54
N TRP A 383 -8.04 -22.49 5.97
CA TRP A 383 -8.57 -21.29 6.56
C TRP A 383 -9.39 -20.47 5.57
N THR A 384 -10.29 -19.69 6.09
CA THR A 384 -10.85 -18.51 5.44
C THR A 384 -10.55 -17.31 6.33
N GLU A 385 -10.46 -16.13 5.76
CA GLU A 385 -10.22 -14.92 6.52
C GLU A 385 -11.41 -14.51 7.39
N ALA A 386 -12.61 -14.84 6.96
CA ALA A 386 -13.82 -14.55 7.73
C ALA A 386 -13.77 -15.14 9.14
N PHE A 387 -14.40 -14.40 10.07
CA PHE A 387 -14.65 -14.84 11.45
C PHE A 387 -13.38 -15.04 12.32
N LYS A 388 -12.27 -14.37 11.99
CA LYS A 388 -11.08 -14.38 12.85
C LYS A 388 -11.17 -13.28 13.89
N THR A 389 -10.77 -13.62 15.12
CA THR A 389 -10.57 -12.64 16.19
C THR A 389 -9.10 -12.22 16.18
N LEU A 390 -8.86 -10.91 16.31
CA LEU A 390 -7.52 -10.32 16.29
C LEU A 390 -7.17 -9.75 17.65
N VAL A 391 -5.89 -9.84 18.01
CA VAL A 391 -5.32 -9.21 19.20
C VAL A 391 -4.78 -7.83 18.85
N GLY A 392 -5.03 -6.84 19.70
CA GLY A 392 -4.48 -5.49 19.54
C GLY A 392 -5.20 -4.61 18.49
N VAL A 393 -6.29 -5.08 17.89
CA VAL A 393 -7.10 -4.30 16.95
C VAL A 393 -8.46 -4.00 17.55
N ALA A 394 -8.83 -2.73 17.59
CA ALA A 394 -10.16 -2.32 18.03
C ALA A 394 -11.18 -2.53 16.89
N PRO A 395 -12.38 -3.06 17.16
CA PRO A 395 -13.41 -3.20 16.12
C PRO A 395 -13.96 -1.85 15.71
N VAL A 396 -14.27 -1.73 14.41
CA VAL A 396 -14.89 -0.54 13.82
C VAL A 396 -16.41 -0.65 13.90
N THR A 397 -17.09 0.45 14.23
CA THR A 397 -18.55 0.56 14.15
C THR A 397 -18.92 1.19 12.82
N LEU A 398 -19.70 0.47 12.01
CA LEU A 398 -20.17 0.91 10.70
C LEU A 398 -21.72 0.83 10.66
N ASP A 399 -22.36 1.85 10.11
CA ASP A 399 -23.79 1.81 9.79
C ASP A 399 -24.06 0.93 8.53
N ALA A 400 -25.34 0.75 8.20
CA ALA A 400 -25.75 -0.10 7.08
C ALA A 400 -25.25 0.41 5.72
N THR A 401 -25.24 1.73 5.52
CA THR A 401 -24.76 2.37 4.27
C THR A 401 -23.26 2.20 4.13
N GLN A 402 -22.49 2.46 5.19
CA GLN A 402 -21.04 2.28 5.24
C GLN A 402 -20.64 0.83 4.96
N ARG A 403 -21.36 -0.13 5.53
CA ARG A 403 -21.17 -1.57 5.25
C ARG A 403 -21.42 -1.89 3.78
N THR A 404 -22.46 -1.33 3.18
CA THR A 404 -22.79 -1.53 1.77
C THR A 404 -21.70 -0.95 0.86
N ASN A 405 -21.25 0.27 1.14
CA ASN A 405 -20.19 0.94 0.39
C ASN A 405 -18.88 0.15 0.42
N LEU A 406 -18.49 -0.35 1.59
CA LEU A 406 -17.26 -1.12 1.75
C LEU A 406 -17.34 -2.49 1.06
N ARG A 407 -18.50 -3.17 1.14
CA ARG A 407 -18.73 -4.45 0.45
C ARG A 407 -18.72 -4.30 -1.07
N ALA A 408 -19.25 -3.19 -1.60
CA ALA A 408 -19.19 -2.88 -3.03
C ALA A 408 -17.74 -2.73 -3.54
N ARG A 409 -16.84 -2.27 -2.68
CA ARG A 409 -15.41 -2.15 -2.94
C ARG A 409 -14.60 -3.42 -2.67
N ARG A 410 -15.26 -4.52 -2.29
CA ARG A 410 -14.64 -5.82 -1.96
C ARG A 410 -13.60 -5.73 -0.83
N SER A 411 -13.69 -4.77 0.07
CA SER A 411 -12.77 -4.56 1.18
C SER A 411 -13.25 -5.23 2.46
N GLY A 412 -12.31 -5.83 3.19
CA GLY A 412 -12.52 -6.37 4.53
C GLY A 412 -12.44 -5.30 5.62
N THR A 413 -12.98 -5.60 6.78
CA THR A 413 -12.85 -4.79 8.00
C THR A 413 -12.99 -5.67 9.25
N TYR A 414 -12.86 -5.06 10.43
CA TYR A 414 -12.98 -5.74 11.72
C TYR A 414 -14.12 -5.12 12.52
N THR A 415 -15.20 -5.86 12.75
CA THR A 415 -16.42 -5.36 13.40
C THR A 415 -16.90 -6.28 14.52
N THR A 416 -17.73 -5.76 15.41
CA THR A 416 -18.40 -6.58 16.44
C THR A 416 -19.78 -7.00 15.96
N GLU A 417 -19.98 -8.32 15.83
CA GLU A 417 -21.25 -8.95 15.43
C GLU A 417 -21.72 -9.87 16.55
N LYS A 418 -22.93 -9.63 17.08
CA LYS A 418 -23.48 -10.43 18.19
C LYS A 418 -22.53 -10.59 19.40
N GLY A 419 -21.80 -9.52 19.74
CA GLY A 419 -20.87 -9.49 20.88
C GLY A 419 -19.52 -10.15 20.61
N ARG A 420 -19.21 -10.55 19.36
CA ARG A 420 -17.90 -11.07 18.96
C ARG A 420 -17.28 -10.17 17.92
N SER A 421 -16.02 -9.77 18.14
CA SER A 421 -15.25 -9.02 17.16
C SER A 421 -14.62 -9.98 16.17
N ILE A 422 -14.91 -9.77 14.87
CA ILE A 422 -14.54 -10.68 13.80
C ILE A 422 -14.09 -9.92 12.55
N THR A 423 -13.19 -10.53 11.79
CA THR A 423 -12.82 -10.11 10.44
C THR A 423 -13.91 -10.46 9.43
N TRP A 424 -14.00 -9.69 8.36
CA TRP A 424 -14.88 -9.98 7.22
C TRP A 424 -14.21 -10.95 6.23
N ASP A 425 -14.89 -11.19 5.14
CA ASP A 425 -14.81 -12.28 4.17
C ASP A 425 -13.50 -12.42 3.37
N GLY A 426 -12.57 -11.46 3.38
CA GLY A 426 -11.26 -11.60 2.70
C GLY A 426 -11.37 -11.70 1.18
N LYS A 427 -12.19 -10.84 0.57
CA LYS A 427 -12.35 -10.78 -0.89
C LYS A 427 -11.15 -10.10 -1.54
N VAL A 428 -10.63 -10.72 -2.60
CA VAL A 428 -9.72 -10.05 -3.53
C VAL A 428 -10.49 -9.31 -4.62
N PHE A 429 -9.83 -8.42 -5.34
CA PHE A 429 -10.49 -7.58 -6.35
C PHE A 429 -10.86 -8.34 -7.63
N ASN A 430 -10.24 -9.49 -7.88
CA ASN A 430 -10.60 -10.36 -9.01
C ASN A 430 -11.85 -11.19 -8.70
N THR A 431 -12.85 -11.15 -9.59
CA THR A 431 -14.13 -11.84 -9.38
C THR A 431 -14.06 -13.34 -9.63
N THR A 432 -13.12 -13.80 -10.47
CA THR A 432 -12.96 -15.24 -10.80
C THR A 432 -12.38 -16.00 -9.61
N TYR A 433 -11.33 -15.46 -8.98
CA TYR A 433 -10.78 -16.05 -7.76
C TYR A 433 -11.66 -15.79 -6.54
N GLY A 434 -12.24 -14.61 -6.44
CA GLY A 434 -13.19 -14.22 -5.41
C GLY A 434 -12.58 -13.92 -4.05
N TYR A 435 -11.78 -14.83 -3.51
CA TYR A 435 -11.27 -14.81 -2.14
C TYR A 435 -9.77 -15.08 -2.06
N LEU A 436 -9.12 -14.50 -1.06
CA LEU A 436 -7.69 -14.60 -0.82
C LEU A 436 -7.25 -16.05 -0.48
N ASP A 437 -8.04 -16.78 0.28
CA ASP A 437 -7.78 -18.19 0.62
C ASP A 437 -7.70 -19.09 -0.62
N ILE A 438 -8.52 -18.81 -1.65
CA ILE A 438 -8.46 -19.51 -2.94
C ILE A 438 -7.15 -19.19 -3.67
N VAL A 439 -6.72 -17.92 -3.69
CA VAL A 439 -5.47 -17.53 -4.34
C VAL A 439 -4.27 -18.20 -3.66
N VAL A 440 -4.21 -18.12 -2.33
CA VAL A 440 -3.12 -18.75 -1.55
C VAL A 440 -3.12 -20.26 -1.69
N GLY A 441 -4.30 -20.88 -1.64
CA GLY A 441 -4.44 -22.33 -1.82
C GLY A 441 -3.99 -22.80 -3.20
N THR A 442 -4.35 -22.09 -4.26
CA THR A 442 -3.95 -22.44 -5.64
C THR A 442 -2.45 -22.18 -5.88
N ASP A 443 -1.87 -21.16 -5.30
CA ASP A 443 -0.43 -20.90 -5.35
C ASP A 443 0.36 -22.02 -4.65
N TRP A 444 -0.10 -22.42 -3.45
CA TRP A 444 0.49 -23.53 -2.71
C TRP A 444 0.41 -24.84 -3.51
N LEU A 445 -0.75 -25.15 -4.05
CA LEU A 445 -0.94 -26.37 -4.84
C LEU A 445 -0.01 -26.40 -6.06
N SER A 446 0.11 -25.27 -6.77
CA SER A 446 1.02 -25.13 -7.90
C SER A 446 2.48 -25.32 -7.51
N ASP A 447 2.92 -24.71 -6.41
CA ASP A 447 4.28 -24.83 -5.89
C ASP A 447 4.61 -26.28 -5.50
N GLN A 448 3.68 -26.94 -4.79
CA GLN A 448 3.87 -28.33 -4.35
C GLN A 448 3.89 -29.31 -5.53
N ILE A 449 3.04 -29.12 -6.56
CA ILE A 449 3.05 -29.94 -7.77
C ILE A 449 4.40 -29.80 -8.50
N VAL A 450 4.88 -28.58 -8.70
CA VAL A 450 6.17 -28.32 -9.36
C VAL A 450 7.31 -28.94 -8.54
N SER A 451 7.29 -28.76 -7.22
CA SER A 451 8.31 -29.31 -6.32
C SER A 451 8.34 -30.82 -6.32
N ALA A 452 7.16 -31.48 -6.29
CA ALA A 452 7.05 -32.93 -6.33
C ALA A 452 7.50 -33.52 -7.68
N ALA A 453 7.09 -32.89 -8.79
CA ALA A 453 7.49 -33.32 -10.13
C ALA A 453 9.01 -33.14 -10.32
N PHE A 454 9.57 -32.01 -9.89
CA PHE A 454 11.02 -31.78 -9.94
C PHE A 454 11.78 -32.76 -9.03
N GLY A 455 11.28 -32.98 -7.79
CA GLY A 455 11.85 -33.97 -6.87
C GLY A 455 11.89 -35.39 -7.50
N ALA A 456 10.83 -35.79 -8.21
CA ALA A 456 10.82 -37.07 -8.93
C ALA A 456 11.88 -37.14 -10.05
N LEU A 457 12.06 -36.02 -10.80
CA LEU A 457 13.08 -35.96 -11.86
C LEU A 457 14.51 -36.06 -11.33
N VAL A 458 14.82 -35.46 -10.18
CA VAL A 458 16.19 -35.46 -9.61
C VAL A 458 16.47 -36.68 -8.74
N SER A 459 15.46 -37.47 -8.37
CA SER A 459 15.64 -38.67 -7.55
C SER A 459 16.19 -39.88 -8.30
N LEU A 460 16.16 -39.83 -9.63
CA LEU A 460 16.66 -40.86 -10.51
C LEU A 460 17.78 -40.34 -11.40
N ASP A 461 18.78 -41.17 -11.69
CA ASP A 461 19.86 -40.79 -12.62
C ASP A 461 19.32 -40.49 -14.03
N LYS A 462 18.21 -41.11 -14.39
CA LYS A 462 17.51 -40.91 -15.65
C LYS A 462 16.05 -41.30 -15.52
N VAL A 463 15.15 -40.41 -15.92
CA VAL A 463 13.75 -40.73 -16.20
C VAL A 463 13.63 -41.03 -17.70
N ALA A 464 13.27 -42.26 -18.06
CA ALA A 464 13.13 -42.67 -19.46
C ALA A 464 11.70 -42.42 -19.97
N TYR A 465 11.53 -42.43 -21.30
CA TYR A 465 10.21 -42.42 -21.91
C TYR A 465 9.59 -43.84 -21.88
N THR A 466 9.27 -44.28 -20.67
CA THR A 466 8.47 -45.48 -20.43
C THR A 466 7.21 -45.09 -19.68
N ASP A 467 6.13 -45.82 -19.85
CA ASP A 467 4.88 -45.56 -19.12
C ASP A 467 5.10 -45.68 -17.59
N GLU A 468 6.04 -46.56 -17.18
CA GLU A 468 6.43 -46.77 -15.78
C GLU A 468 7.12 -45.55 -15.16
N ASP A 469 8.10 -44.94 -15.86
CA ASP A 469 8.80 -43.77 -15.36
C ASP A 469 7.89 -42.52 -15.38
N ILE A 470 7.01 -42.39 -16.37
CA ILE A 470 5.98 -41.35 -16.41
C ILE A 470 5.01 -41.48 -15.23
N ASP A 471 4.61 -42.71 -14.91
CA ASP A 471 3.72 -42.99 -13.79
C ASP A 471 4.39 -42.77 -12.44
N PHE A 472 5.72 -42.91 -12.36
CA PHE A 472 6.50 -42.51 -11.19
C PHE A 472 6.40 -40.99 -10.90
N ILE A 473 6.53 -40.14 -11.94
CA ILE A 473 6.32 -38.68 -11.80
C ILE A 473 4.87 -38.38 -11.39
N ALA A 474 3.92 -39.05 -12.06
CA ALA A 474 2.49 -38.93 -11.74
C ALA A 474 2.20 -39.35 -10.30
N GLY A 475 2.88 -40.38 -9.79
CA GLY A 475 2.79 -40.82 -8.40
C GLY A 475 3.19 -39.76 -7.38
N ALA A 476 4.29 -39.07 -7.65
CA ALA A 476 4.72 -37.96 -6.80
C ALA A 476 3.69 -36.82 -6.73
N VAL A 477 3.11 -36.45 -7.88
CA VAL A 477 2.05 -35.42 -7.94
C VAL A 477 0.74 -35.90 -7.31
N ARG A 478 0.38 -37.20 -7.47
CA ARG A 478 -0.80 -37.80 -6.77
C ARG A 478 -0.66 -37.65 -5.25
N GLY A 479 0.56 -37.77 -4.71
CA GLY A 479 0.83 -37.49 -3.29
C GLY A 479 0.42 -36.08 -2.88
N VAL A 480 0.78 -35.08 -3.67
CA VAL A 480 0.38 -33.68 -3.44
C VAL A 480 -1.15 -33.50 -3.52
N LEU A 481 -1.81 -34.13 -4.50
CA LEU A 481 -3.27 -34.05 -4.61
C LEU A 481 -3.96 -34.72 -3.41
N HIS A 482 -3.42 -35.83 -2.91
CA HIS A 482 -3.89 -36.47 -1.70
C HIS A 482 -3.75 -35.57 -0.45
N ASP A 483 -2.60 -34.88 -0.32
CA ASP A 483 -2.40 -33.91 0.76
C ASP A 483 -3.36 -32.75 0.66
N ALA A 484 -3.61 -32.24 -0.54
CA ALA A 484 -4.57 -31.15 -0.80
C ALA A 484 -6.02 -31.52 -0.42
N VAL A 485 -6.38 -32.82 -0.51
CA VAL A 485 -7.68 -33.36 -0.09
C VAL A 485 -7.72 -33.64 1.41
N SER A 486 -6.56 -33.85 2.04
CA SER A 486 -6.47 -34.26 3.45
C SER A 486 -7.04 -33.20 4.40
N ASP A 487 -7.37 -33.64 5.63
CA ASP A 487 -7.83 -32.72 6.68
C ASP A 487 -6.80 -31.65 7.07
N ALA A 488 -5.52 -31.81 6.70
CA ALA A 488 -4.48 -30.83 6.92
C ALA A 488 -4.69 -29.58 6.06
N HIS A 489 -5.10 -29.74 4.80
CA HIS A 489 -5.33 -28.64 3.85
C HIS A 489 -6.80 -28.41 3.55
N ASN A 490 -7.57 -29.49 3.24
CA ASN A 490 -8.98 -29.40 2.86
C ASN A 490 -9.22 -28.41 1.70
N LEU A 491 -8.25 -28.33 0.78
CA LEU A 491 -8.27 -27.41 -0.36
C LEU A 491 -9.06 -27.96 -1.53
N LEU A 492 -8.89 -29.26 -1.81
CA LEU A 492 -9.60 -29.96 -2.87
C LEU A 492 -10.68 -30.87 -2.31
N ASP A 493 -11.80 -30.93 -3.03
CA ASP A 493 -12.86 -31.88 -2.74
C ASP A 493 -12.35 -33.30 -2.99
N ARG A 494 -12.71 -34.21 -2.11
CA ARG A 494 -12.40 -35.66 -2.25
C ARG A 494 -13.02 -36.25 -3.50
N GLY A 495 -14.12 -35.67 -3.95
CA GLY A 495 -14.87 -36.16 -5.11
C GLY A 495 -15.62 -37.45 -4.88
N ASP A 496 -16.39 -37.86 -5.90
CA ASP A 496 -17.16 -39.09 -5.92
C ASP A 496 -17.04 -39.70 -7.31
N LEU A 497 -16.53 -40.95 -7.40
CA LEU A 497 -16.39 -41.67 -8.65
C LEU A 497 -17.74 -41.98 -9.34
N THR A 498 -18.84 -41.90 -8.60
CA THR A 498 -20.19 -42.10 -9.13
C THR A 498 -20.83 -40.79 -9.64
N ASP A 499 -20.25 -39.62 -9.30
CA ASP A 499 -20.71 -38.33 -9.78
C ASP A 499 -19.73 -37.74 -10.83
N PRO A 500 -20.09 -37.81 -12.13
CA PRO A 500 -19.22 -37.30 -13.19
C PRO A 500 -18.98 -35.78 -13.12
N THR A 501 -19.77 -35.05 -12.33
CA THR A 501 -19.60 -33.60 -12.13
C THR A 501 -18.65 -33.25 -10.97
N ASN A 502 -18.29 -34.22 -10.14
CA ASN A 502 -17.41 -34.07 -8.99
C ASN A 502 -16.45 -35.26 -8.85
N LEU A 503 -15.64 -35.52 -9.87
CA LEU A 503 -14.63 -36.56 -9.81
C LEU A 503 -13.51 -36.25 -8.83
N PRO A 504 -12.89 -37.27 -8.22
CA PRO A 504 -11.69 -37.08 -7.40
C PRO A 504 -10.56 -36.35 -8.13
N PRO A 505 -9.72 -35.60 -7.43
CA PRO A 505 -8.53 -34.95 -8.02
C PRO A 505 -7.66 -36.01 -8.72
N ALA A 506 -7.21 -35.69 -9.93
CA ALA A 506 -6.46 -36.61 -10.77
C ALA A 506 -5.32 -35.90 -11.52
N ILE A 507 -4.29 -36.66 -11.82
CA ILE A 507 -3.25 -36.31 -12.78
C ILE A 507 -3.22 -37.35 -13.90
N ALA A 508 -3.07 -36.89 -15.12
CA ALA A 508 -2.91 -37.74 -16.29
C ALA A 508 -1.79 -37.21 -17.19
N PHE A 509 -0.99 -38.13 -17.69
CA PHE A 509 -0.04 -37.89 -18.76
C PHE A 509 -0.41 -38.72 -19.99
N PRO A 510 -0.02 -38.34 -21.21
CA PRO A 510 -0.18 -39.19 -22.39
C PRO A 510 0.68 -40.45 -22.25
N LYS A 511 0.21 -41.54 -22.81
CA LYS A 511 1.03 -42.76 -22.92
C LYS A 511 2.22 -42.51 -23.84
N VAL A 512 3.30 -43.23 -23.62
CA VAL A 512 4.53 -43.09 -24.44
C VAL A 512 4.24 -43.35 -25.93
N ALA A 513 3.31 -44.25 -26.23
CA ALA A 513 2.89 -44.55 -27.61
C ALA A 513 2.26 -43.32 -28.31
N ASP A 514 1.61 -42.44 -27.56
CA ASP A 514 0.91 -41.26 -28.07
C ASP A 514 1.85 -40.04 -28.20
N ILE A 515 3.11 -40.16 -27.72
CA ILE A 515 4.09 -39.08 -27.80
C ILE A 515 4.92 -39.26 -29.07
N SER A 516 4.92 -38.24 -29.93
CA SER A 516 5.63 -38.29 -31.21
C SER A 516 7.15 -38.51 -31.03
N PRO A 517 7.83 -39.20 -31.97
CA PRO A 517 9.29 -39.35 -31.89
C PRO A 517 10.05 -38.02 -31.86
N GLY A 518 9.55 -36.99 -32.55
CA GLY A 518 10.13 -35.66 -32.53
C GLY A 518 10.06 -34.99 -31.15
N THR A 519 8.93 -35.11 -30.45
CA THR A 519 8.76 -34.58 -29.08
C THR A 519 9.66 -35.34 -28.10
N ARG A 520 9.81 -36.66 -28.23
CA ARG A 520 10.74 -37.45 -27.41
C ARG A 520 12.18 -37.08 -27.64
N ALA A 521 12.55 -36.74 -28.89
CA ALA A 521 13.90 -36.29 -29.23
C ALA A 521 14.23 -34.95 -28.56
N LEU A 522 13.24 -34.08 -28.33
CA LEU A 522 13.38 -32.83 -27.59
C LEU A 522 13.46 -33.01 -26.06
N ARG A 523 13.35 -34.26 -25.58
CA ARG A 523 13.36 -34.60 -24.13
C ARG A 523 12.28 -33.89 -23.33
N ASN A 524 11.13 -33.62 -23.93
CA ASN A 524 9.99 -32.94 -23.32
C ASN A 524 8.83 -33.90 -23.13
N LEU A 525 8.33 -34.07 -21.89
CA LEU A 525 7.10 -34.80 -21.60
C LEU A 525 5.93 -33.80 -21.67
N PRO A 526 5.11 -33.84 -22.73
CA PRO A 526 4.05 -32.85 -22.93
C PRO A 526 2.75 -33.23 -22.23
N ASN A 527 1.82 -32.27 -22.14
CA ASN A 527 0.38 -32.48 -21.89
C ASN A 527 0.04 -33.21 -20.58
N GLY A 528 0.83 -33.01 -19.52
CA GLY A 528 0.39 -33.40 -18.19
C GLY A 528 -0.81 -32.53 -17.77
N THR A 529 -1.90 -33.16 -17.34
CA THR A 529 -3.10 -32.46 -16.87
C THR A 529 -3.39 -32.81 -15.42
N VAL A 530 -3.69 -31.80 -14.63
CA VAL A 530 -4.17 -31.94 -13.25
C VAL A 530 -5.57 -31.38 -13.18
N SER A 531 -6.48 -32.14 -12.59
CA SER A 531 -7.88 -31.73 -12.37
C SER A 531 -8.27 -31.93 -10.92
N GLY A 532 -9.16 -31.06 -10.42
CA GLY A 532 -9.73 -31.15 -9.09
C GLY A 532 -10.71 -30.00 -8.85
N ARG A 533 -11.57 -30.15 -7.87
CA ARG A 533 -12.55 -29.16 -7.45
C ARG A 533 -12.13 -28.55 -6.13
N LEU A 534 -12.15 -27.21 -6.03
CA LEU A 534 -11.90 -26.51 -4.77
C LEU A 534 -13.08 -26.66 -3.81
N THR A 535 -12.82 -26.89 -2.52
CA THR A 535 -13.87 -27.02 -1.50
C THR A 535 -14.54 -25.69 -1.18
N GLY A 536 -13.78 -24.58 -1.19
CA GLY A 536 -14.26 -23.27 -0.75
C GLY A 536 -14.60 -23.22 0.75
N ALA A 537 -15.14 -22.09 1.19
CA ALA A 537 -15.55 -21.88 2.58
C ALA A 537 -16.98 -21.34 2.68
N VAL A 538 -17.75 -21.84 3.65
CA VAL A 538 -19.10 -21.32 3.94
C VAL A 538 -18.96 -20.07 4.81
N GLN A 539 -19.44 -18.93 4.30
CA GLN A 539 -19.39 -17.64 4.98
C GLN A 539 -20.80 -17.04 5.24
N SER A 540 -21.84 -17.65 4.71
CA SER A 540 -23.24 -17.27 4.99
C SER A 540 -24.16 -18.47 5.00
N ILE A 541 -25.19 -18.43 5.83
CA ILE A 541 -26.20 -19.47 5.95
C ILE A 541 -27.58 -18.80 5.89
N ASN A 542 -28.46 -19.31 5.02
CA ASN A 542 -29.85 -18.89 4.97
C ASN A 542 -30.75 -20.00 5.51
N PHE A 543 -31.62 -19.66 6.44
CA PHE A 543 -32.63 -20.56 6.97
C PHE A 543 -34.02 -20.13 6.56
N ILE A 544 -34.86 -21.08 6.17
CA ILE A 544 -36.30 -20.90 6.01
C ILE A 544 -36.95 -21.68 7.15
N ALA A 545 -37.59 -20.99 8.06
CA ALA A 545 -38.38 -21.60 9.14
C ALA A 545 -39.84 -21.50 8.84
N THR A 546 -40.55 -22.65 8.74
CA THR A 546 -42.01 -22.73 8.67
C THR A 546 -42.52 -23.19 10.02
N LEU A 547 -43.30 -22.32 10.69
CA LEU A 547 -43.94 -22.65 11.96
C LEU A 547 -45.44 -22.88 11.70
N THR A 548 -45.95 -24.03 12.13
CA THR A 548 -47.38 -24.38 12.12
C THR A 548 -47.92 -24.45 13.54
N PHE A 549 -49.13 -23.96 13.77
CA PHE A 549 -49.85 -24.07 15.03
C PHE A 549 -50.64 -25.36 15.07
#